data_8b4d9a62f70afc1bb8a0c14b6cdc124d
#
_entry.id   8b4d9a62f70afc1bb8a0c14b6cdc124d
#
_cell.length_a   1.000
_cell.length_b   1.000
_cell.length_c   1.000
_cell.angle_alpha   90.00
_cell.angle_beta   90.00
_cell.angle_gamma   90.00
#
_symmetry.space_group_name_H-M   'P 1'
#
loop_
_entity.id
_entity.type
_entity.pdbx_description
1 polymer ?
#
loop_
_entity_poly.entity_id
_entity_poly.type
_entity_poly.pdbx_seq_one_letter_code
_entity_poly.pdbx_strand_id
1 'polypeptide(L)'
;MDIHLDGAKYFIAPITNIWGTTNNIVTKNGSLNNSQAKANQDGTYTFILSVNDPGVFNWLDPSGLSEGILTLRWSGFPNDIVGENLFAKSKVILISDALNEITYDHRISSEQRLNQLQAREESYSWRTD
;
A
#
# COMPACT_ATOMS: atom_id res chain seq x y z
N MET A 1 3.46 -5.05 -7.26
CA MET A 1 4.66 -4.23 -6.96
C MET A 1 5.27 -4.70 -5.67
N ASP A 2 6.51 -5.07 -5.72
CA ASP A 2 7.28 -5.53 -4.56
C ASP A 2 8.31 -4.49 -4.17
N ILE A 3 8.40 -4.19 -2.87
CA ILE A 3 9.36 -3.24 -2.33
C ILE A 3 10.10 -3.82 -1.13
N HIS A 4 11.30 -3.28 -0.86
CA HIS A 4 12.10 -3.55 0.32
C HIS A 4 12.26 -2.29 1.13
N LEU A 5 12.32 -2.42 2.46
CA LEU A 5 12.74 -1.30 3.32
C LEU A 5 14.24 -1.04 3.20
N ASP A 6 15.03 -2.09 3.04
CA ASP A 6 16.49 -2.05 2.87
C ASP A 6 17.19 -1.08 3.84
N GLY A 7 16.85 -1.21 5.12
CA GLY A 7 17.37 -0.37 6.19
C GLY A 7 16.49 0.82 6.57
N ALA A 8 15.53 1.22 5.74
CA ALA A 8 14.63 2.30 6.08
C ALA A 8 13.71 1.92 7.24
N LYS A 9 13.41 2.85 8.11
CA LYS A 9 12.46 2.67 9.21
C LYS A 9 11.01 2.91 8.77
N TYR A 10 10.83 3.66 7.70
CA TYR A 10 9.52 4.09 7.24
C TYR A 10 9.41 4.04 5.72
N PHE A 11 8.25 3.62 5.26
CA PHE A 11 7.87 3.62 3.85
C PHE A 11 6.40 4.02 3.73
N ILE A 12 6.06 4.74 2.69
CA ILE A 12 4.67 5.04 2.35
C ILE A 12 4.48 5.07 0.84
N ALA A 13 3.32 4.57 0.39
CA ALA A 13 2.90 4.56 -1.01
C ALA A 13 1.56 5.31 -1.14
N PRO A 14 1.57 6.65 -1.23
CA PRO A 14 0.35 7.41 -1.45
C PRO A 14 -0.02 7.44 -2.93
N ILE A 15 -1.33 7.44 -3.21
CA ILE A 15 -1.88 7.69 -4.55
C ILE A 15 -2.53 9.06 -4.54
N THR A 16 -2.21 9.87 -5.52
CA THR A 16 -2.80 11.19 -5.72
C THR A 16 -3.48 11.25 -7.07
N ASN A 17 -4.32 12.28 -7.29
CA ASN A 17 -4.78 12.62 -8.63
C ASN A 17 -3.63 13.25 -9.44
N ILE A 18 -3.89 13.58 -10.70
CA ILE A 18 -2.86 14.19 -11.59
C ILE A 18 -2.36 15.55 -11.10
N TRP A 19 -3.08 16.19 -10.17
CA TRP A 19 -2.71 17.47 -9.57
C TRP A 19 -1.92 17.32 -8.28
N GLY A 20 -1.61 16.09 -7.86
CA GLY A 20 -0.88 15.83 -6.63
C GLY A 20 -1.73 15.90 -5.35
N THR A 21 -3.05 16.01 -5.47
CA THR A 21 -3.96 16.01 -4.32
C THR A 21 -4.23 14.58 -3.88
N THR A 22 -4.05 14.31 -2.58
CA THR A 22 -4.31 12.98 -2.03
C THR A 22 -5.77 12.59 -2.17
N ASN A 23 -5.99 11.32 -2.49
CA ASN A 23 -7.32 10.71 -2.46
C ASN A 23 -7.77 10.53 -1.02
N ASN A 24 -8.98 10.01 -0.83
CA ASN A 24 -9.50 9.74 0.51
C ASN A 24 -8.61 8.71 1.23
N ILE A 25 -7.82 9.20 2.20
CA ILE A 25 -6.91 8.36 2.97
C ILE A 25 -7.50 7.91 4.30
N VAL A 26 -8.64 8.46 4.71
CA VAL A 26 -9.28 8.14 5.99
C VAL A 26 -10.15 6.91 5.87
N THR A 27 -11.05 6.87 4.89
CA THR A 27 -12.03 5.79 4.73
C THR A 27 -11.67 4.77 3.65
N LYS A 28 -10.59 5.01 2.91
CA LYS A 28 -10.10 4.14 1.83
C LYS A 28 -8.58 3.99 1.89
N ASN A 29 -8.06 2.92 1.29
CA ASN A 29 -6.62 2.67 1.22
C ASN A 29 -5.93 3.52 0.14
N GLY A 30 -6.12 4.83 0.19
CA GLY A 30 -5.46 5.76 -0.74
C GLY A 30 -3.96 5.91 -0.49
N SER A 31 -3.46 5.40 0.63
CA SER A 31 -2.04 5.26 0.92
C SER A 31 -1.84 4.14 1.92
N LEU A 32 -0.70 3.46 1.86
CA LEU A 32 -0.31 2.46 2.86
C LEU A 32 1.15 2.68 3.23
N ASN A 33 1.42 2.70 4.54
CA ASN A 33 2.78 2.70 5.06
C ASN A 33 3.14 1.30 5.57
N ASN A 34 4.39 1.09 5.99
CA ASN A 34 4.87 -0.20 6.46
C ASN A 34 4.22 -0.67 7.77
N SER A 35 3.61 0.22 8.55
CA SER A 35 2.84 -0.15 9.74
C SER A 35 1.42 -0.61 9.39
N GLN A 36 0.86 -0.10 8.31
CA GLN A 36 -0.49 -0.42 7.84
C GLN A 36 -0.52 -1.63 6.91
N ALA A 37 0.58 -1.87 6.19
CA ALA A 37 0.70 -2.97 5.25
C ALA A 37 1.16 -4.24 5.96
N LYS A 38 0.92 -5.39 5.30
CA LYS A 38 1.36 -6.69 5.78
C LYS A 38 2.62 -7.12 5.02
N ALA A 39 3.69 -7.45 5.76
CA ALA A 39 4.94 -7.89 5.17
C ALA A 39 4.86 -9.36 4.71
N ASN A 40 5.63 -9.68 3.68
CA ASN A 40 5.91 -11.06 3.29
C ASN A 40 6.88 -11.70 4.29
N GLN A 41 7.02 -13.03 4.23
CA GLN A 41 7.91 -13.76 5.15
C GLN A 41 9.38 -13.32 5.01
N ASP A 42 9.79 -12.92 3.82
CA ASP A 42 11.16 -12.45 3.56
C ASP A 42 11.39 -10.97 3.92
N GLY A 43 10.38 -10.30 4.49
CA GLY A 43 10.46 -8.90 4.89
C GLY A 43 10.14 -7.91 3.79
N THR A 44 9.89 -8.35 2.57
CA THR A 44 9.42 -7.47 1.49
C THR A 44 7.93 -7.19 1.64
N TYR A 45 7.45 -6.19 0.90
CA TYR A 45 6.03 -5.83 0.85
C TYR A 45 5.55 -5.91 -0.59
N THR A 46 4.44 -6.61 -0.82
CA THR A 46 3.79 -6.69 -2.12
C THR A 46 2.51 -5.90 -2.10
N PHE A 47 2.37 -4.92 -2.99
CA PHE A 47 1.19 -4.08 -3.14
C PHE A 47 0.50 -4.34 -4.47
N ILE A 48 -0.82 -4.35 -4.44
CA ILE A 48 -1.66 -4.40 -5.64
C ILE A 48 -2.36 -3.05 -5.79
N LEU A 49 -2.15 -2.41 -6.94
CA LEU A 49 -2.86 -1.19 -7.34
C LEU A 49 -3.93 -1.56 -8.35
N SER A 50 -5.18 -1.34 -8.03
CA SER A 50 -6.31 -1.64 -8.92
C SER A 50 -7.52 -0.78 -8.55
N VAL A 51 -8.36 -0.50 -9.53
CA VAL A 51 -9.61 0.29 -9.32
C VAL A 51 -10.60 -0.52 -8.49
N ASN A 52 -10.74 -1.82 -8.78
CA ASN A 52 -11.64 -2.71 -8.05
C ASN A 52 -10.88 -3.47 -6.97
N ASP A 53 -11.53 -3.75 -5.85
CA ASP A 53 -10.94 -4.50 -4.73
C ASP A 53 -10.51 -5.90 -5.20
N PRO A 54 -9.20 -6.21 -5.16
CA PRO A 54 -8.70 -7.50 -5.62
C PRO A 54 -8.76 -8.61 -4.55
N GLY A 55 -9.27 -8.32 -3.35
CA GLY A 55 -9.30 -9.30 -2.26
C GLY A 55 -7.92 -9.52 -1.61
N VAL A 56 -7.07 -8.50 -1.61
CA VAL A 56 -5.71 -8.53 -1.09
C VAL A 56 -5.58 -7.50 0.03
N PHE A 57 -4.89 -7.84 1.13
CA PHE A 57 -4.73 -6.93 2.27
C PHE A 57 -4.01 -5.63 1.86
N ASN A 58 -2.90 -5.74 1.13
CA ASN A 58 -2.13 -4.59 0.67
C ASN A 58 -2.66 -4.05 -0.67
N TRP A 59 -3.89 -3.59 -0.64
CA TRP A 59 -4.52 -2.97 -1.80
C TRP A 59 -4.36 -1.46 -1.75
N LEU A 60 -3.81 -0.87 -2.81
CA LEU A 60 -3.78 0.58 -3.01
C LEU A 60 -4.99 0.98 -3.83
N ASP A 61 -5.90 1.74 -3.22
CA ASP A 61 -7.19 2.12 -3.78
C ASP A 61 -7.10 3.53 -4.38
N PRO A 62 -7.21 3.68 -5.72
CA PRO A 62 -7.19 4.99 -6.36
C PRO A 62 -8.51 5.76 -6.25
N SER A 63 -9.48 5.28 -5.45
CA SER A 63 -10.79 5.92 -5.27
C SER A 63 -11.55 6.11 -6.59
N GLY A 64 -11.49 5.09 -7.46
CA GLY A 64 -12.19 5.09 -8.75
C GLY A 64 -11.50 5.86 -9.87
N LEU A 65 -10.37 6.50 -9.60
CA LEU A 65 -9.62 7.23 -10.63
C LEU A 65 -8.92 6.27 -11.58
N SER A 66 -8.99 6.55 -12.88
CA SER A 66 -8.26 5.82 -13.92
C SER A 66 -6.87 6.40 -14.19
N GLU A 67 -6.62 7.60 -13.73
CA GLU A 67 -5.33 8.30 -13.84
C GLU A 67 -4.92 8.88 -12.50
N GLY A 68 -3.64 8.90 -12.22
CA GLY A 68 -3.12 9.46 -10.99
C GLY A 68 -1.62 9.26 -10.88
N ILE A 69 -1.08 9.61 -9.72
CA ILE A 69 0.34 9.51 -9.42
C ILE A 69 0.51 8.60 -8.20
N LEU A 70 1.32 7.55 -8.35
CA LEU A 70 1.78 6.72 -7.26
C LEU A 70 3.18 7.18 -6.86
N THR A 71 3.33 7.63 -5.62
CA THR A 71 4.60 8.06 -5.08
C THR A 71 5.11 7.02 -4.08
N LEU A 72 6.40 6.70 -4.15
CA LEU A 72 7.04 5.79 -3.21
C LEU A 72 8.08 6.57 -2.42
N ARG A 73 7.97 6.55 -1.10
CA ARG A 73 8.85 7.32 -0.21
C ARG A 73 9.41 6.44 0.90
N TRP A 74 10.72 6.50 1.08
CA TRP A 74 11.44 5.83 2.16
C TRP A 74 12.13 6.87 3.04
N SER A 75 12.21 6.61 4.33
CA SER A 75 12.92 7.49 5.27
C SER A 75 13.48 6.70 6.46
N GLY A 76 14.36 7.36 7.24
CA GLY A 76 14.91 6.76 8.45
C GLY A 76 15.98 5.72 8.18
N PHE A 77 16.86 5.96 7.21
CA PHE A 77 18.00 5.06 6.94
C PHE A 77 19.08 5.22 8.01
N PRO A 78 19.75 4.11 8.40
CA PRO A 78 20.88 4.18 9.33
C PRO A 78 22.00 5.08 8.77
N ASN A 79 22.49 6.00 9.60
CA ASN A 79 23.57 6.92 9.23
C ASN A 79 23.27 7.76 7.97
N ASP A 80 21.99 7.96 7.64
CA ASP A 80 21.52 8.67 6.44
C ASP A 80 22.04 8.04 5.13
N ILE A 81 22.35 6.76 5.15
CA ILE A 81 22.81 6.01 3.96
C ILE A 81 21.59 5.32 3.35
N VAL A 82 21.22 5.75 2.14
CA VAL A 82 20.10 5.17 1.40
C VAL A 82 20.44 3.76 0.93
N GLY A 83 19.53 2.81 1.13
CA GLY A 83 19.68 1.45 0.64
C GLY A 83 19.67 1.37 -0.89
N GLU A 84 20.23 0.31 -1.45
CA GLU A 84 20.37 0.14 -2.91
C GLU A 84 19.25 -0.68 -3.53
N ASN A 85 18.53 -1.50 -2.75
CA ASN A 85 17.56 -2.47 -3.24
C ASN A 85 16.13 -2.13 -2.76
N LEU A 86 15.72 -0.87 -2.81
CA LEU A 86 14.43 -0.41 -2.30
C LEU A 86 13.26 -0.91 -3.13
N PHE A 87 13.40 -0.90 -4.44
CA PHE A 87 12.34 -1.29 -5.37
C PHE A 87 12.75 -2.59 -6.07
N ALA A 88 11.99 -3.67 -5.83
CA ALA A 88 12.34 -4.97 -6.39
C ALA A 88 11.80 -5.14 -7.81
N LYS A 89 10.49 -5.02 -7.98
CA LYS A 89 9.85 -5.22 -9.28
C LYS A 89 8.42 -4.68 -9.32
N SER A 90 7.96 -4.38 -10.53
CA SER A 90 6.54 -4.15 -10.80
C SER A 90 6.17 -4.80 -12.12
N LYS A 91 4.89 -5.16 -12.26
CA LYS A 91 4.33 -5.66 -13.52
C LYS A 91 2.85 -5.35 -13.59
N VAL A 92 2.33 -5.29 -14.83
CA VAL A 92 0.90 -5.16 -15.09
C VAL A 92 0.34 -6.56 -15.31
N ILE A 93 -0.73 -6.89 -14.59
CA ILE A 93 -1.41 -8.18 -14.67
C ILE A 93 -2.91 -7.98 -14.81
N LEU A 94 -3.63 -9.04 -15.20
CA LEU A 94 -5.09 -9.03 -15.11
C LEU A 94 -5.51 -9.06 -13.64
N ILE A 95 -6.59 -8.35 -13.29
CA ILE A 95 -7.07 -8.32 -11.91
C ILE A 95 -7.45 -9.72 -11.41
N SER A 96 -7.91 -10.58 -12.31
CA SER A 96 -8.23 -11.98 -12.00
C SER A 96 -7.00 -12.80 -11.56
N ASP A 97 -5.80 -12.35 -11.91
CA ASP A 97 -4.54 -13.01 -11.57
C ASP A 97 -3.89 -12.43 -10.28
N ALA A 98 -4.49 -11.41 -9.69
CA ALA A 98 -3.90 -10.70 -8.53
C ALA A 98 -3.63 -11.64 -7.36
N LEU A 99 -4.54 -12.59 -7.10
CA LEU A 99 -4.38 -13.53 -5.99
C LEU A 99 -3.22 -14.52 -6.18
N ASN A 100 -2.73 -14.67 -7.41
CA ASN A 100 -1.57 -15.54 -7.71
C ASN A 100 -0.25 -14.86 -7.40
N GLU A 101 -0.25 -13.54 -7.19
CA GLU A 101 0.96 -12.75 -6.94
C GLU A 101 1.29 -12.60 -5.46
N ILE A 102 0.44 -13.10 -4.59
CA ILE A 102 0.57 -12.97 -3.14
C ILE A 102 0.48 -14.33 -2.47
N THR A 103 0.97 -14.41 -1.23
CA THR A 103 0.79 -15.59 -0.39
C THR A 103 -0.65 -15.65 0.13
N TYR A 104 -1.12 -16.85 0.45
CA TYR A 104 -2.51 -17.09 0.86
C TYR A 104 -2.93 -16.23 2.06
N ASP A 105 -2.04 -16.03 3.02
CA ASP A 105 -2.31 -15.24 4.22
C ASP A 105 -2.50 -13.74 3.96
N HIS A 106 -2.19 -13.26 2.74
CA HIS A 106 -2.47 -11.88 2.30
C HIS A 106 -3.83 -11.73 1.63
N ARG A 107 -4.56 -12.82 1.42
CA ARG A 107 -5.94 -12.77 0.89
C ARG A 107 -6.88 -12.34 2.00
N ILE A 108 -7.86 -11.51 1.67
CA ILE A 108 -8.87 -11.08 2.64
C ILE A 108 -10.26 -11.16 2.04
N SER A 109 -11.25 -11.39 2.92
CA SER A 109 -12.66 -11.35 2.58
C SER A 109 -13.20 -9.91 2.60
N SER A 110 -14.43 -9.73 2.12
CA SER A 110 -15.11 -8.43 2.20
C SER A 110 -15.27 -7.95 3.64
N GLU A 111 -15.55 -8.86 4.56
CA GLU A 111 -15.66 -8.54 5.99
C GLU A 111 -14.32 -8.08 6.57
N GLN A 112 -13.24 -8.78 6.23
CA GLN A 112 -11.89 -8.39 6.66
C GLN A 112 -11.50 -7.03 6.08
N ARG A 113 -11.93 -6.72 4.85
CA ARG A 113 -11.70 -5.40 4.25
C ARG A 113 -12.42 -4.31 5.03
N LEU A 114 -13.68 -4.54 5.41
CA LEU A 114 -14.40 -3.58 6.24
C LEU A 114 -13.70 -3.35 7.57
N ASN A 115 -13.20 -4.40 8.21
CA ASN A 115 -12.45 -4.29 9.46
C ASN A 115 -11.16 -3.47 9.27
N GLN A 116 -10.44 -3.70 8.17
CA GLN A 116 -9.24 -2.92 7.84
C GLN A 116 -9.57 -1.43 7.68
N LEU A 117 -10.64 -1.11 6.93
CA LEU A 117 -11.03 0.27 6.69
C LEU A 117 -11.54 0.96 7.96
N GLN A 118 -12.25 0.25 8.83
CA GLN A 118 -12.69 0.78 10.13
C GLN A 118 -11.49 1.08 11.03
N ALA A 119 -10.52 0.18 11.10
CA ALA A 119 -9.30 0.41 11.88
C ALA A 119 -8.53 1.62 11.37
N ARG A 120 -8.50 1.81 10.06
CA ARG A 120 -7.86 2.95 9.42
C ARG A 120 -8.57 4.26 9.78
N GLU A 121 -9.90 4.30 9.63
CA GLU A 121 -10.71 5.47 9.97
C GLU A 121 -10.54 5.84 11.45
N GLU A 122 -10.60 4.86 12.33
CA GLU A 122 -10.41 5.05 13.76
C GLU A 122 -9.01 5.60 14.08
N SER A 123 -7.98 5.07 13.44
CA SER A 123 -6.60 5.55 13.58
C SER A 123 -6.47 7.01 13.17
N TYR A 124 -7.09 7.43 12.08
CA TYR A 124 -7.03 8.80 11.62
C TYR A 124 -7.90 9.76 12.43
N SER A 125 -8.93 9.28 13.10
CA SER A 125 -9.80 10.13 13.94
C SER A 125 -9.03 10.80 15.09
N TRP A 126 -7.95 10.19 15.54
CA TRP A 126 -7.08 10.73 16.57
C TRP A 126 -6.19 11.91 16.10
N ARG A 127 -6.16 12.14 14.79
CA ARG A 127 -5.29 13.16 14.17
C ARG A 127 -6.04 14.40 13.70
N THR A 128 -7.34 14.45 13.88
CA THR A 128 -8.20 15.49 13.28
C THR A 128 -8.50 16.66 14.23
N ASP A 129 -7.79 16.78 15.31
CA ASP A 129 -7.98 17.90 16.26
C ASP A 129 -7.10 19.11 15.92
#